data_9786b53c43ffc0ec2d912d676d379b36
#
_entry.id   9786b53c43ffc0ec2d912d676d379b36
#
_cell.length_a   1.000
_cell.length_b   1.000
_cell.length_c   1.000
_cell.angle_alpha   90.00
_cell.angle_beta   90.00
_cell.angle_gamma   90.00
#
_symmetry.space_group_name_H-M   'P 1'
#
loop_
_entity.id
_entity.type
_entity.pdbx_description
1 polymer ?
#
loop_
_entity_poly.entity_id
_entity_poly.type
_entity_poly.pdbx_seq_one_letter_code
_entity_poly.pdbx_strand_id
1 'polypeptide(L)'
;SMASSVCPFNLSEVCETTIGLMKNPDFNALETLKGPDFPGGASLLYDEEELDKIYRTGKGSVKLRAKYQYDKESRCLEIVEIPATTTVEAIIEKIIALVKAGKIREVSYIRDETDINGLKIGIDIKKGVDPDKLMQKLYKLTPLQDSYSCNFYILVHGYPRIMGVYDIIKEWEAFRMDCVRLRTSFD
;
A
#
# COMPACT_ATOMS: atom_id res chain seq x y z
N SER A 1 11.22 19.82 -9.35
CA SER A 1 10.03 19.41 -8.59
C SER A 1 10.36 18.23 -7.69
N MET A 2 10.02 18.34 -6.41
CA MET A 2 10.23 17.25 -5.46
C MET A 2 9.03 16.32 -5.46
N ALA A 3 9.28 15.03 -5.60
CA ALA A 3 8.23 14.03 -5.54
C ALA A 3 7.96 13.64 -4.09
N SER A 4 6.70 13.69 -3.69
CA SER A 4 6.23 13.21 -2.40
C SER A 4 5.42 11.94 -2.61
N SER A 5 5.74 10.89 -1.85
CA SER A 5 4.99 9.63 -1.85
C SER A 5 4.46 9.38 -0.45
N VAL A 6 3.31 9.98 -0.15
CA VAL A 6 2.63 9.79 1.13
C VAL A 6 1.69 8.61 1.02
N CYS A 7 1.84 7.63 1.92
CA CYS A 7 0.94 6.50 2.00
C CYS A 7 -0.45 6.96 2.42
N PRO A 8 -1.54 6.51 1.78
CA PRO A 8 -2.88 6.80 2.25
C PRO A 8 -3.17 6.05 3.55
N PHE A 9 -3.82 6.73 4.50
CA PHE A 9 -4.18 6.16 5.79
C PHE A 9 -5.68 6.31 6.04
N ASN A 10 -6.22 5.44 6.87
CA ASN A 10 -7.60 5.52 7.31
C ASN A 10 -7.77 6.74 8.24
N LEU A 11 -8.76 7.58 7.95
CA LEU A 11 -8.98 8.81 8.71
C LEU A 11 -9.28 8.57 10.20
N SER A 12 -10.07 7.53 10.51
CA SER A 12 -10.37 7.18 11.91
C SER A 12 -9.11 6.79 12.68
N GLU A 13 -8.23 6.02 12.05
CA GLU A 13 -6.95 5.62 12.67
C GLU A 13 -6.04 6.82 12.88
N VAL A 14 -5.99 7.76 11.93
CA VAL A 14 -5.22 9.00 12.07
C VAL A 14 -5.75 9.84 13.24
N CYS A 15 -7.07 9.98 13.36
CA CYS A 15 -7.69 10.70 14.47
C CYS A 15 -7.39 10.05 15.82
N GLU A 16 -7.49 8.74 15.94
CA GLU A 16 -7.17 8.00 17.16
C GLU A 16 -5.69 8.16 17.55
N THR A 17 -4.80 8.11 16.57
CA THR A 17 -3.37 8.32 16.79
C THR A 17 -3.09 9.73 17.29
N THR A 18 -3.73 10.73 16.70
CA THR A 18 -3.59 12.13 17.12
C THR A 18 -4.05 12.31 18.55
N ILE A 19 -5.21 11.77 18.91
CA ILE A 19 -5.74 11.83 20.29
C ILE A 19 -4.79 11.14 21.26
N GLY A 20 -4.28 9.96 20.91
CA GLY A 20 -3.32 9.22 21.74
C GLY A 20 -2.05 10.01 22.03
N LEU A 21 -1.49 10.67 21.03
CA LEU A 21 -0.30 11.50 21.16
C LEU A 21 -0.55 12.78 21.95
N MET A 22 -1.74 13.37 21.85
CA MET A 22 -2.13 14.53 22.67
C MET A 22 -2.20 14.17 24.15
N LYS A 23 -2.65 12.97 24.48
CA LYS A 23 -2.73 12.48 25.86
C LYS A 23 -1.39 12.02 26.42
N ASN A 24 -0.55 11.43 25.57
CA ASN A 24 0.75 10.88 25.95
C ASN A 24 1.75 11.03 24.79
N PRO A 25 2.77 11.89 24.92
CA PRO A 25 3.78 12.07 23.87
C PRO A 25 4.57 10.82 23.51
N ASP A 26 4.62 9.83 24.42
CA ASP A 26 5.29 8.55 24.19
C ASP A 26 4.36 7.48 23.62
N PHE A 27 3.14 7.86 23.22
CA PHE A 27 2.16 6.95 22.65
C PHE A 27 2.71 6.25 21.40
N ASN A 28 2.51 4.93 21.30
CA ASN A 28 2.95 4.16 20.14
C ASN A 28 1.87 4.23 19.03
N ALA A 29 2.19 4.91 17.93
CA ALA A 29 1.27 5.06 16.81
C ALA A 29 0.84 3.73 16.18
N LEU A 30 1.64 2.67 16.31
CA LEU A 30 1.28 1.34 15.80
C LEU A 30 0.04 0.74 16.47
N GLU A 31 -0.33 1.21 17.66
CA GLU A 31 -1.55 0.76 18.35
C GLU A 31 -2.82 1.17 17.63
N THR A 32 -2.83 2.35 17.02
CA THR A 32 -4.00 2.91 16.36
C THR A 32 -3.84 3.05 14.85
N LEU A 33 -2.64 3.34 14.37
CA LEU A 33 -2.34 3.45 12.93
C LEU A 33 -1.77 2.12 12.45
N LYS A 34 -2.64 1.24 12.00
CA LYS A 34 -2.30 -0.16 11.66
C LYS A 34 -1.50 -0.31 10.38
N GLY A 35 -1.51 0.68 9.53
CA GLY A 35 -0.78 0.69 8.27
C GLY A 35 -1.49 1.48 7.19
N PRO A 36 -0.85 1.68 6.04
CA PRO A 36 -1.47 2.36 4.91
C PRO A 36 -2.72 1.64 4.40
N ASP A 37 -3.70 2.41 3.95
CA ASP A 37 -4.94 1.93 3.38
C ASP A 37 -5.01 2.40 1.92
N PHE A 38 -4.68 1.50 0.99
CA PHE A 38 -4.58 1.84 -0.43
C PHE A 38 -5.91 1.72 -1.15
N PRO A 39 -6.30 2.72 -1.95
CA PRO A 39 -7.47 2.60 -2.83
C PRO A 39 -7.28 1.42 -3.79
N GLY A 40 -8.32 0.63 -4.02
CA GLY A 40 -8.25 -0.55 -4.88
C GLY A 40 -7.78 -1.81 -4.17
N GLY A 41 -7.40 -1.72 -2.91
CA GLY A 41 -7.08 -2.86 -2.08
C GLY A 41 -5.64 -3.34 -2.18
N ALA A 42 -5.44 -4.63 -2.29
CA ALA A 42 -4.21 -5.40 -2.12
C ALA A 42 -3.89 -5.70 -0.65
N SER A 43 -3.17 -6.77 -0.42
CA SER A 43 -2.76 -7.16 0.93
C SER A 43 -1.44 -6.51 1.30
N LEU A 44 -1.44 -5.84 2.44
CA LEU A 44 -0.21 -5.30 3.02
C LEU A 44 0.53 -6.42 3.74
N LEU A 45 1.80 -6.63 3.40
CA LEU A 45 2.67 -7.49 4.18
C LEU A 45 3.10 -6.72 5.42
N TYR A 46 2.61 -7.13 6.57
CA TYR A 46 2.82 -6.42 7.81
C TYR A 46 4.25 -6.62 8.31
N ASP A 47 4.99 -5.52 8.41
CA ASP A 47 6.31 -5.46 9.01
C ASP A 47 6.32 -4.31 10.02
N GLU A 48 6.24 -4.65 11.29
CA GLU A 48 6.13 -3.68 12.37
C GLU A 48 7.36 -2.76 12.45
N GLU A 49 8.55 -3.32 12.24
CA GLU A 49 9.79 -2.54 12.27
C GLU A 49 9.84 -1.51 11.16
N GLU A 50 9.45 -1.90 9.94
CA GLU A 50 9.43 -1.00 8.79
C GLU A 50 8.36 0.08 8.94
N LEU A 51 7.18 -0.27 9.45
CA LEU A 51 6.11 0.71 9.72
C LEU A 51 6.53 1.71 10.79
N ASP A 52 7.14 1.24 11.87
CA ASP A 52 7.64 2.11 12.93
C ASP A 52 8.70 3.08 12.39
N LYS A 53 9.61 2.59 11.56
CA LYS A 53 10.61 3.41 10.87
C LYS A 53 9.97 4.49 10.01
N ILE A 54 8.94 4.15 9.24
CA ILE A 54 8.20 5.13 8.41
C ILE A 54 7.53 6.18 9.29
N TYR A 55 6.91 5.77 10.40
CA TYR A 55 6.23 6.70 11.32
C TYR A 55 7.19 7.65 12.03
N ARG A 56 8.42 7.21 12.31
CA ARG A 56 9.44 8.03 12.98
C ARG A 56 10.24 8.89 12.02
N THR A 57 10.61 8.37 10.86
CA THR A 57 11.55 9.03 9.94
C THR A 57 10.92 9.63 8.69
N GLY A 58 9.72 9.17 8.33
CA GLY A 58 9.06 9.58 7.08
C GLY A 58 9.59 8.87 5.84
N LYS A 59 10.49 7.91 6.00
CA LYS A 59 11.08 7.12 4.91
C LYS A 59 11.01 5.64 5.19
N GLY A 60 10.69 4.87 4.18
CA GLY A 60 10.68 3.42 4.23
C GLY A 60 9.89 2.83 3.08
N SER A 61 9.67 1.54 3.12
CA SER A 61 8.88 0.88 2.09
C SER A 61 7.93 -0.14 2.73
N VAL A 62 6.78 -0.32 2.10
CA VAL A 62 5.82 -1.36 2.45
C VAL A 62 5.67 -2.29 1.26
N LYS A 63 5.43 -3.57 1.51
CA LYS A 63 5.20 -4.55 0.46
C LYS A 63 3.72 -4.83 0.31
N LEU A 64 3.26 -4.82 -0.94
CA LEU A 64 1.88 -5.07 -1.30
C LEU A 64 1.79 -6.33 -2.13
N ARG A 65 0.79 -7.17 -1.87
CA ARG A 65 0.50 -8.37 -2.65
C ARG A 65 -0.91 -8.31 -3.22
N ALA A 66 -1.04 -8.80 -4.46
CA ALA A 66 -2.34 -9.00 -5.08
C ALA A 66 -3.18 -10.01 -4.30
N LYS A 67 -4.49 -9.80 -4.27
CA LYS A 67 -5.45 -10.78 -3.75
C LYS A 67 -5.98 -11.62 -4.88
N TYR A 68 -6.13 -12.91 -4.65
CA TYR A 68 -6.59 -13.86 -5.64
C TYR A 68 -7.58 -14.85 -5.04
N GLN A 69 -8.34 -15.48 -5.92
CA GLN A 69 -9.20 -16.60 -5.61
C GLN A 69 -9.07 -17.64 -6.72
N TYR A 70 -9.38 -18.89 -6.42
CA TYR A 70 -9.26 -19.98 -7.37
C TYR A 70 -10.59 -20.67 -7.58
N ASP A 71 -11.02 -20.78 -8.84
CA ASP A 71 -12.20 -21.52 -9.24
C ASP A 71 -11.77 -22.92 -9.71
N LYS A 72 -12.08 -23.91 -8.91
CA LYS A 72 -11.71 -25.32 -9.17
C LYS A 72 -12.41 -25.88 -10.39
N GLU A 73 -13.64 -25.46 -10.66
CA GLU A 73 -14.43 -25.98 -11.78
C GLU A 73 -13.84 -25.54 -13.12
N SER A 74 -13.54 -24.28 -13.27
CA SER A 74 -12.98 -23.71 -14.49
C SER A 74 -11.45 -23.75 -14.53
N ARG A 75 -10.78 -24.13 -13.44
CA ARG A 75 -9.33 -24.04 -13.26
C ARG A 75 -8.81 -22.64 -13.56
N CYS A 76 -9.56 -21.64 -13.14
CA CYS A 76 -9.24 -20.23 -13.33
C CYS A 76 -8.75 -19.62 -12.04
N LEU A 77 -7.54 -19.08 -12.07
CA LEU A 77 -6.99 -18.28 -11.00
C LEU A 77 -7.41 -16.82 -11.27
N GLU A 78 -8.21 -16.26 -10.36
CA GLU A 78 -8.75 -14.93 -10.53
C GLU A 78 -8.04 -13.96 -9.59
N ILE A 79 -7.40 -12.94 -10.15
CA ILE A 79 -6.77 -11.87 -9.38
C ILE A 79 -7.78 -10.72 -9.30
N VAL A 80 -8.17 -10.37 -8.08
CA VAL A 80 -9.26 -9.41 -7.81
C VAL A 80 -8.75 -8.07 -7.28
N GLU A 81 -7.54 -8.05 -6.73
CA GLU A 81 -6.89 -6.81 -6.26
C GLU A 81 -5.41 -6.85 -6.61
N ILE A 82 -4.85 -5.72 -7.02
CA ILE A 82 -3.45 -5.58 -7.39
C ILE A 82 -2.79 -4.43 -6.61
N PRO A 83 -1.45 -4.45 -6.44
CA PRO A 83 -0.75 -3.32 -5.83
C PRO A 83 -0.99 -2.01 -6.57
N ALA A 84 -1.09 -0.90 -5.82
CA ALA A 84 -1.31 0.43 -6.38
C ALA A 84 -0.16 0.92 -7.27
N THR A 85 1.00 0.27 -7.18
CA THR A 85 2.21 0.61 -7.96
C THR A 85 2.19 0.08 -9.39
N THR A 86 1.22 -0.76 -9.75
CA THR A 86 1.15 -1.43 -11.06
C THR A 86 -0.24 -1.31 -11.67
N THR A 87 -0.37 -1.75 -12.91
CA THR A 87 -1.63 -1.76 -13.65
C THR A 87 -1.96 -3.16 -14.16
N VAL A 88 -3.23 -3.40 -14.50
CA VAL A 88 -3.68 -4.67 -15.06
C VAL A 88 -2.91 -5.00 -16.35
N GLU A 89 -2.76 -4.03 -17.23
CA GLU A 89 -2.05 -4.19 -18.50
C GLU A 89 -0.60 -4.60 -18.30
N ALA A 90 0.09 -3.95 -17.37
CA ALA A 90 1.50 -4.25 -17.06
C ALA A 90 1.67 -5.67 -16.54
N ILE A 91 0.76 -6.13 -15.67
CA ILE A 91 0.77 -7.49 -15.13
C ILE A 91 0.54 -8.52 -16.25
N ILE A 92 -0.46 -8.30 -17.08
CA ILE A 92 -0.81 -9.21 -18.19
C ILE A 92 0.36 -9.31 -19.17
N GLU A 93 0.94 -8.19 -19.58
CA GLU A 93 2.10 -8.15 -20.48
C GLU A 93 3.29 -8.89 -19.90
N LYS A 94 3.56 -8.72 -18.61
CA LYS A 94 4.67 -9.38 -17.93
C LYS A 94 4.46 -10.90 -17.88
N ILE A 95 3.26 -11.37 -17.57
CA ILE A 95 2.94 -12.79 -17.52
C ILE A 95 3.06 -13.41 -18.92
N ILE A 96 2.54 -12.75 -19.96
CA ILE A 96 2.65 -13.20 -21.34
C ILE A 96 4.12 -13.32 -21.74
N ALA A 97 4.94 -12.32 -21.42
CA ALA A 97 6.38 -12.35 -21.71
C ALA A 97 7.08 -13.52 -21.04
N LEU A 98 6.74 -13.81 -19.77
CA LEU A 98 7.31 -14.94 -19.03
C LEU A 98 6.88 -16.28 -19.61
N VAL A 99 5.65 -16.42 -20.06
CA VAL A 99 5.14 -17.63 -20.73
C VAL A 99 5.87 -17.84 -22.06
N LYS A 100 6.04 -16.80 -22.84
CA LYS A 100 6.77 -16.83 -24.12
C LYS A 100 8.24 -17.18 -23.93
N ALA A 101 8.85 -16.70 -22.85
CA ALA A 101 10.24 -17.00 -22.52
C ALA A 101 10.44 -18.40 -21.91
N GLY A 102 9.36 -19.13 -21.66
CA GLY A 102 9.42 -20.48 -21.07
C GLY A 102 9.70 -20.50 -19.58
N LYS A 103 9.65 -19.35 -18.89
CA LYS A 103 9.88 -19.25 -17.43
C LYS A 103 8.66 -19.68 -16.64
N ILE A 104 7.46 -19.50 -17.19
CA ILE A 104 6.19 -19.96 -16.62
C ILE A 104 5.53 -20.89 -17.65
N ARG A 105 5.29 -22.12 -17.27
CA ARG A 105 4.67 -23.13 -18.14
C ARG A 105 3.28 -23.55 -17.67
N GLU A 106 2.91 -23.16 -16.46
CA GLU A 106 1.69 -23.57 -15.78
C GLU A 106 0.45 -22.83 -16.30
N VAL A 107 0.64 -21.68 -16.94
CA VAL A 107 -0.44 -20.83 -17.47
C VAL A 107 -0.78 -21.27 -18.90
N SER A 108 -2.06 -21.54 -19.17
CA SER A 108 -2.54 -21.83 -20.53
C SER A 108 -3.09 -20.60 -21.23
N TYR A 109 -3.77 -19.71 -20.51
CA TYR A 109 -4.32 -18.49 -21.08
C TYR A 109 -4.49 -17.44 -19.99
N ILE A 110 -4.41 -16.16 -20.39
CA ILE A 110 -4.64 -15.01 -19.48
C ILE A 110 -5.54 -14.01 -20.18
N ARG A 111 -6.47 -13.42 -19.44
CA ARG A 111 -7.42 -12.43 -19.95
C ARG A 111 -7.75 -11.38 -18.91
N ASP A 112 -8.08 -10.17 -19.35
CA ASP A 112 -8.60 -9.11 -18.53
C ASP A 112 -10.13 -9.23 -18.49
N GLU A 113 -10.68 -9.53 -17.33
CA GLU A 113 -12.12 -9.64 -17.11
C GLU A 113 -12.65 -8.47 -16.26
N THR A 114 -11.89 -7.40 -16.15
CA THR A 114 -12.28 -6.21 -15.39
C THR A 114 -13.58 -5.62 -15.96
N ASP A 115 -14.54 -5.36 -15.10
CA ASP A 115 -15.85 -4.81 -15.47
C ASP A 115 -16.31 -3.77 -14.43
N ILE A 116 -17.59 -3.37 -14.52
CA ILE A 116 -18.19 -2.39 -13.60
C ILE A 116 -18.23 -2.87 -12.14
N ASN A 117 -18.11 -4.17 -11.89
CA ASN A 117 -18.13 -4.76 -10.55
C ASN A 117 -16.73 -4.75 -9.91
N GLY A 118 -15.70 -4.49 -10.67
CA GLY A 118 -14.34 -4.36 -10.17
C GLY A 118 -13.29 -5.02 -11.05
N LEU A 119 -12.05 -4.94 -10.60
CA LEU A 119 -10.90 -5.50 -11.26
C LEU A 119 -10.90 -7.02 -11.18
N LYS A 120 -10.62 -7.67 -12.31
CA LYS A 120 -10.48 -9.13 -12.39
C LYS A 120 -9.54 -9.52 -13.52
N ILE A 121 -8.50 -10.27 -13.19
CA ILE A 121 -7.60 -10.90 -14.16
C ILE A 121 -7.83 -12.40 -14.09
N GLY A 122 -8.28 -13.02 -15.19
CA GLY A 122 -8.50 -14.45 -15.27
C GLY A 122 -7.26 -15.15 -15.83
N ILE A 123 -6.72 -16.09 -15.09
CA ILE A 123 -5.57 -16.92 -15.50
C ILE A 123 -5.99 -18.39 -15.53
N ASP A 124 -6.11 -18.95 -16.72
CA ASP A 124 -6.39 -20.35 -16.88
C ASP A 124 -5.11 -21.16 -16.67
N ILE A 125 -5.13 -22.08 -15.73
CA ILE A 125 -3.98 -22.90 -15.39
C ILE A 125 -4.15 -24.34 -15.92
N LYS A 126 -3.03 -24.98 -16.18
CA LYS A 126 -3.00 -26.36 -16.70
C LYS A 126 -3.42 -27.34 -15.61
N LYS A 127 -3.89 -28.51 -16.06
CA LYS A 127 -4.29 -29.60 -15.17
C LYS A 127 -3.12 -30.04 -14.28
N GLY A 128 -3.40 -30.23 -12.98
CA GLY A 128 -2.41 -30.68 -12.02
C GLY A 128 -1.53 -29.60 -11.44
N VAL A 129 -1.76 -28.34 -11.80
CA VAL A 129 -1.03 -27.20 -11.24
C VAL A 129 -1.67 -26.76 -9.92
N ASP A 130 -0.82 -26.53 -8.91
CA ASP A 130 -1.24 -25.97 -7.63
C ASP A 130 -1.31 -24.43 -7.79
N PRO A 131 -2.50 -23.83 -7.63
CA PRO A 131 -2.64 -22.37 -7.79
C PRO A 131 -1.82 -21.58 -6.79
N ASP A 132 -1.67 -22.07 -5.56
CA ASP A 132 -0.90 -21.36 -4.53
C ASP A 132 0.60 -21.33 -4.87
N LYS A 133 1.13 -22.43 -5.37
CA LYS A 133 2.53 -22.48 -5.82
C LYS A 133 2.78 -21.58 -7.03
N LEU A 134 1.83 -21.55 -7.96
CA LEU A 134 1.90 -20.64 -9.11
C LEU A 134 1.89 -19.18 -8.64
N MET A 135 1.03 -18.82 -7.70
CA MET A 135 0.99 -17.46 -7.15
C MET A 135 2.29 -17.06 -6.47
N GLN A 136 2.93 -17.96 -5.71
CA GLN A 136 4.24 -17.69 -5.11
C GLN A 136 5.29 -17.39 -6.17
N LYS A 137 5.25 -18.11 -7.27
CA LYS A 137 6.14 -17.88 -8.43
C LYS A 137 5.84 -16.54 -9.10
N LEU A 138 4.57 -16.21 -9.29
CA LEU A 138 4.14 -14.94 -9.87
C LEU A 138 4.51 -13.75 -8.99
N TYR A 139 4.42 -13.87 -7.67
CA TYR A 139 4.85 -12.81 -6.75
C TYR A 139 6.34 -12.47 -6.90
N LYS A 140 7.16 -13.46 -7.22
CA LYS A 140 8.61 -13.26 -7.41
C LYS A 140 8.96 -12.68 -8.78
N LEU A 141 8.20 -13.04 -9.81
CA LEU A 141 8.53 -12.76 -11.21
C LEU A 141 7.74 -11.60 -11.82
N THR A 142 6.65 -11.18 -11.17
CA THR A 142 5.76 -10.14 -11.70
C THR A 142 5.47 -9.08 -10.63
N PRO A 143 4.94 -7.90 -11.02
CA PRO A 143 4.55 -6.87 -10.05
C PRO A 143 3.27 -7.16 -9.26
N LEU A 144 2.83 -8.43 -9.20
CA LEU A 144 1.76 -8.86 -8.30
C LEU A 144 2.16 -8.76 -6.84
N GLN A 145 3.46 -8.76 -6.54
CA GLN A 145 4.03 -8.31 -5.27
C GLN A 145 5.00 -7.19 -5.58
N ASP A 146 4.80 -6.05 -4.98
CA ASP A 146 5.64 -4.88 -5.22
C ASP A 146 5.85 -4.09 -3.94
N SER A 147 6.90 -3.29 -3.93
CA SER A 147 7.22 -2.42 -2.82
C SER A 147 6.74 -1.01 -3.11
N TYR A 148 6.05 -0.40 -2.16
CA TYR A 148 5.65 1.00 -2.22
C TYR A 148 6.60 1.81 -1.34
N SER A 149 7.36 2.71 -1.96
CA SER A 149 8.29 3.58 -1.23
C SER A 149 7.54 4.76 -0.64
N CYS A 150 7.71 4.97 0.66
CA CYS A 150 7.09 6.07 1.39
C CYS A 150 8.12 7.16 1.66
N ASN A 151 7.87 8.36 1.15
CA ASN A 151 8.69 9.55 1.42
C ASN A 151 7.75 10.70 1.75
N PHE A 152 7.76 11.13 3.00
CA PHE A 152 6.88 12.20 3.46
C PHE A 152 7.60 13.56 3.36
N TYR A 153 7.57 14.16 2.18
CA TYR A 153 8.05 15.52 1.97
C TYR A 153 6.97 16.52 2.35
N ILE A 154 7.24 17.37 3.31
CA ILE A 154 6.31 18.37 3.82
C ILE A 154 7.00 19.72 3.85
N LEU A 155 6.28 20.78 3.51
CA LEU A 155 6.78 22.15 3.64
C LEU A 155 6.57 22.62 5.07
N VAL A 156 7.68 22.91 5.75
CA VAL A 156 7.69 23.50 7.08
C VAL A 156 8.35 24.87 6.96
N HIS A 157 7.61 25.93 7.25
CA HIS A 157 8.07 27.32 7.10
C HIS A 157 8.63 27.61 5.69
N GLY A 158 8.03 27.00 4.65
CA GLY A 158 8.44 27.15 3.26
C GLY A 158 9.61 26.29 2.82
N TYR A 159 10.20 25.50 3.70
CA TYR A 159 11.30 24.59 3.38
C TYR A 159 10.82 23.14 3.33
N PRO A 160 11.23 22.37 2.29
CA PRO A 160 10.88 20.96 2.22
C PRO A 160 11.68 20.14 3.26
N ARG A 161 10.98 19.28 3.98
CA ARG A 161 11.58 18.38 4.98
C ARG A 161 10.91 17.01 4.89
N ILE A 162 11.69 15.97 5.17
CA ILE A 162 11.15 14.62 5.35
C ILE A 162 10.83 14.45 6.82
N MET A 163 9.56 14.16 7.13
CA MET A 163 9.10 14.05 8.51
C MET A 163 8.27 12.79 8.70
N GLY A 164 8.47 12.11 9.82
CA GLY A 164 7.65 10.99 10.22
C GLY A 164 6.29 11.44 10.74
N VAL A 165 5.38 10.48 10.92
CA VAL A 165 4.02 10.74 11.40
C VAL A 165 4.03 11.47 12.76
N TYR A 166 4.89 11.06 13.67
CA TYR A 166 5.01 11.70 14.99
C TYR A 166 5.34 13.18 14.88
N ASP A 167 6.31 13.52 14.04
CA ASP A 167 6.76 14.90 13.86
C ASP A 167 5.70 15.76 13.17
N ILE A 168 4.99 15.19 12.18
CA ILE A 168 3.90 15.87 11.48
C ILE A 168 2.79 16.23 12.45
N ILE A 169 2.38 15.31 13.32
CA ILE A 169 1.33 15.54 14.31
C ILE A 169 1.76 16.60 15.33
N LYS A 170 3.01 16.56 15.79
CA LYS A 170 3.56 17.59 16.71
C LYS A 170 3.55 18.99 16.10
N GLU A 171 3.94 19.11 14.83
CA GLU A 171 3.90 20.40 14.11
C GLU A 171 2.46 20.90 13.97
N TRP A 172 1.52 20.04 13.66
CA TRP A 172 0.11 20.38 13.57
C TRP A 172 -0.44 20.86 14.92
N GLU A 173 -0.11 20.16 16.00
CA GLU A 173 -0.52 20.54 17.37
C GLU A 173 0.02 21.92 17.74
N ALA A 174 1.31 22.16 17.48
CA ALA A 174 1.95 23.45 17.73
C ALA A 174 1.25 24.58 16.96
N PHE A 175 0.95 24.36 15.68
CA PHE A 175 0.22 25.31 14.85
C PHE A 175 -1.18 25.59 15.39
N ARG A 176 -1.92 24.59 15.81
CA ARG A 176 -3.26 24.73 16.40
C ARG A 176 -3.22 25.52 17.71
N MET A 177 -2.24 25.25 18.55
CA MET A 177 -2.06 25.98 19.82
C MET A 177 -1.78 27.47 19.55
N ASP A 178 -0.93 27.78 18.59
CA ASP A 178 -0.64 29.19 18.21
C ASP A 178 -1.89 29.87 17.67
N CYS A 179 -2.68 29.21 16.84
CA CYS A 179 -3.94 29.74 16.33
C CYS A 179 -4.94 30.04 17.47
N VAL A 180 -5.07 29.15 18.45
CA VAL A 180 -5.93 29.30 19.61
C VAL A 180 -5.47 30.50 20.46
N ARG A 181 -4.16 30.63 20.72
CA ARG A 181 -3.59 31.74 21.46
C ARG A 181 -3.87 33.10 20.81
N LEU A 182 -3.66 33.19 19.48
CA LEU A 182 -3.95 34.38 18.71
C LEU A 182 -5.43 34.76 18.79
N ARG A 183 -6.31 33.76 18.64
CA ARG A 183 -7.76 33.97 18.74
C ARG A 183 -8.15 34.50 20.12
N THR A 184 -7.63 33.92 21.17
CA THR A 184 -7.91 34.33 22.56
C THR A 184 -7.39 35.70 22.86
N SER A 185 -6.25 36.14 22.29
CA SER A 185 -5.67 37.44 22.51
C SER A 185 -6.46 38.58 21.87
N PHE A 186 -7.31 38.31 20.88
CA PHE A 186 -8.19 39.29 20.24
C PHE A 186 -9.57 39.40 20.90
N ASP A 187 -9.96 38.45 21.72
CA ASP A 187 -11.20 38.44 22.47
C ASP A 187 -10.99 39.17 23.84
#